data_b3df409b3eb56eff4049b7733a4fd081
#
_entry.id   b3df409b3eb56eff4049b7733a4fd081
#
_cell.length_a   1.000
_cell.length_b   1.000
_cell.length_c   1.000
_cell.angle_alpha   90.00
_cell.angle_beta   90.00
_cell.angle_gamma   90.00
#
_symmetry.space_group_name_H-M   'P 1'
#
loop_
_entity.id
_entity.type
_entity.pdbx_description
1 polymer ?
#
loop_
_entity_poly.entity_id
_entity_poly.type
_entity_poly.pdbx_seq_one_letter_code
_entity_poly.pdbx_strand_id
1 'polypeptide(L)'
;QETTLETEQAYQVDWVGAQPTMDYSHISLTFDGQGRAFGNGGCNHWFASYTLQDDLLQFGAIGSTRRLCAAEIMEQERRFLALLQSVQHWDISPSDELRLWPAEGKPLRLVPEHD
;
A
#
# COMPACT_ATOMS: atom_id res chain seq x y z
N GLN A 1 24.91 6.05 2.92
CA GLN A 1 23.69 6.86 2.95
C GLN A 1 22.49 5.93 3.07
N GLU A 2 21.65 6.24 4.01
CA GLU A 2 20.52 5.34 4.30
C GLU A 2 19.40 5.50 3.29
N THR A 3 18.79 4.37 2.94
CA THR A 3 17.58 4.36 2.14
C THR A 3 16.39 4.56 3.07
N THR A 4 15.56 5.55 2.76
CA THR A 4 14.38 5.82 3.56
C THR A 4 13.14 5.82 2.67
N LEU A 5 11.99 5.61 3.31
CA LEU A 5 10.72 5.79 2.62
C LEU A 5 10.56 7.26 2.26
N GLU A 6 10.15 7.51 1.04
CA GLU A 6 9.84 8.86 0.63
C GLU A 6 8.46 9.24 1.15
N THR A 7 8.38 10.42 1.73
CA THR A 7 7.10 10.96 2.19
C THR A 7 6.59 11.95 1.16
N GLU A 8 5.28 12.13 1.16
CA GLU A 8 4.62 13.04 0.21
C GLU A 8 4.77 12.59 -1.25
N GLN A 9 5.24 11.35 -1.45
CA GLN A 9 5.35 10.75 -2.77
C GLN A 9 4.23 9.74 -2.92
N ALA A 10 3.43 9.87 -3.97
CA ALA A 10 2.39 8.91 -4.26
C ALA A 10 3.00 7.67 -4.89
N TYR A 11 2.60 6.51 -4.44
CA TYR A 11 3.00 5.22 -5.00
C TYR A 11 1.79 4.54 -5.60
N GLN A 12 2.01 3.90 -6.75
CA GLN A 12 1.00 3.06 -7.37
C GLN A 12 1.28 1.62 -6.99
N VAL A 13 0.24 0.90 -6.55
CA VAL A 13 0.39 -0.51 -6.19
C VAL A 13 0.24 -1.34 -7.46
N ASP A 14 1.30 -2.07 -7.83
CA ASP A 14 1.30 -2.93 -9.00
C ASP A 14 0.92 -4.36 -8.66
N TRP A 15 1.28 -4.82 -7.46
CA TRP A 15 1.00 -6.19 -7.03
C TRP A 15 0.43 -6.19 -5.63
N VAL A 16 -0.65 -6.92 -5.45
CA VAL A 16 -1.24 -7.18 -4.14
C VAL A 16 -0.90 -8.63 -3.80
N GLY A 17 0.23 -8.82 -3.10
CA GLY A 17 0.72 -10.15 -2.79
C GLY A 17 1.07 -10.93 -4.05
N ALA A 18 0.41 -12.04 -4.27
CA ALA A 18 0.69 -12.93 -5.40
C ALA A 18 -0.07 -12.55 -6.67
N GLN A 19 -0.90 -11.50 -6.62
CA GLN A 19 -1.73 -11.14 -7.77
C GLN A 19 -1.47 -9.71 -8.21
N PRO A 20 -1.38 -9.48 -9.53
CA PRO A 20 -1.22 -8.11 -10.01
C PRO A 20 -2.50 -7.31 -9.84
N THR A 21 -2.34 -5.99 -9.74
CA THR A 21 -3.47 -5.08 -9.71
C THR A 21 -4.17 -5.08 -11.07
N MET A 22 -5.50 -5.02 -11.04
CA MET A 22 -6.26 -4.98 -12.29
C MET A 22 -5.99 -3.68 -13.05
N ASP A 23 -5.96 -3.77 -14.38
CA ASP A 23 -5.65 -2.62 -15.23
C ASP A 23 -6.64 -1.47 -15.05
N TYR A 24 -7.88 -1.78 -14.77
CA TYR A 24 -8.92 -0.76 -14.63
C TYR A 24 -9.17 -0.36 -13.18
N SER A 25 -8.32 -0.78 -12.27
CA SER A 25 -8.46 -0.47 -10.85
C SER A 25 -7.15 0.11 -10.34
N HIS A 26 -7.20 1.36 -9.92
CA HIS A 26 -6.01 2.07 -9.48
C HIS A 26 -5.92 2.04 -7.95
N ILE A 27 -4.86 1.44 -7.44
CA ILE A 27 -4.59 1.43 -6.01
C ILE A 27 -3.37 2.28 -5.75
N SER A 28 -3.47 3.21 -4.81
CA SER A 28 -2.38 4.13 -4.51
C SER A 28 -2.14 4.20 -3.01
N LEU A 29 -0.94 4.67 -2.65
CA LEU A 29 -0.54 4.82 -1.27
C LEU A 29 0.42 6.00 -1.17
N THR A 30 0.19 6.86 -0.20
CA THR A 30 1.05 8.00 0.07
C THR A 30 1.29 8.09 1.57
N PHE A 31 2.55 8.28 1.95
CA PHE A 31 2.90 8.57 3.34
C PHE A 31 3.01 10.09 3.49
N ASP A 32 2.36 10.64 4.51
CA ASP A 32 2.34 12.09 4.66
C ASP A 32 3.53 12.65 5.47
N GLY A 33 4.36 11.76 5.99
CA GLY A 33 5.51 12.18 6.79
C GLY A 33 5.18 12.53 8.22
N GLN A 34 3.94 12.40 8.62
CA GLN A 34 3.49 12.77 9.97
C GLN A 34 2.78 11.62 10.66
N GLY A 35 3.03 10.40 10.23
CA GLY A 35 2.47 9.23 10.86
C GLY A 35 1.16 8.77 10.26
N ARG A 36 0.78 9.29 9.10
CA ARG A 36 -0.44 8.88 8.42
C ARG A 36 -0.16 8.50 6.98
N ALA A 37 -0.91 7.52 6.50
CA ALA A 37 -0.88 7.10 5.13
C ALA A 37 -2.31 7.10 4.59
N PHE A 38 -2.43 7.28 3.29
CA PHE A 38 -3.74 7.34 2.66
C PHE A 38 -3.62 6.99 1.19
N GLY A 39 -4.74 6.84 0.54
CA GLY A 39 -4.74 6.57 -0.88
C GLY A 39 -6.07 6.03 -1.36
N ASN A 40 -6.01 5.42 -2.54
CA ASN A 40 -7.17 4.81 -3.18
C ASN A 40 -7.02 3.31 -3.12
N GLY A 41 -8.07 2.61 -2.69
CA GLY A 41 -8.05 1.15 -2.61
C GLY A 41 -8.63 0.45 -3.82
N GLY A 42 -8.91 1.20 -4.86
CA GLY A 42 -9.55 0.66 -6.07
C GLY A 42 -11.00 1.11 -6.18
N CYS A 43 -11.76 1.01 -5.13
CA CYS A 43 -13.14 1.48 -5.08
C CYS A 43 -13.26 2.67 -4.12
N ASN A 44 -12.71 2.53 -2.93
CA ASN A 44 -12.84 3.52 -1.87
C ASN A 44 -11.51 4.17 -1.56
N HIS A 45 -11.58 5.35 -0.96
CA HIS A 45 -10.40 5.95 -0.34
C HIS A 45 -10.14 5.27 0.99
N TRP A 46 -8.87 5.05 1.28
CA TRP A 46 -8.48 4.47 2.57
C TRP A 46 -7.51 5.40 3.28
N PHE A 47 -7.42 5.24 4.59
CA PHE A 47 -6.50 6.02 5.41
C PHE A 47 -6.16 5.22 6.66
N ALA A 48 -4.96 5.45 7.19
CA ALA A 48 -4.51 4.74 8.37
C ALA A 48 -3.36 5.50 9.00
N SER A 49 -3.12 5.26 10.29
CA SER A 49 -1.88 5.69 10.90
C SER A 49 -0.80 4.64 10.61
N TYR A 50 0.46 5.04 10.68
CA TYR A 50 1.54 4.09 10.55
C TYR A 50 2.66 4.45 11.50
N THR A 51 3.46 3.44 11.87
CA THR A 51 4.69 3.63 12.60
C THR A 51 5.83 3.12 11.75
N LEU A 52 6.90 3.90 11.71
CA LEU A 52 8.07 3.57 10.93
C LEU A 52 9.30 3.68 11.82
N GLN A 53 10.05 2.60 11.91
CA GLN A 53 11.27 2.56 12.70
C GLN A 53 12.29 1.73 11.94
N ASP A 54 13.24 2.39 11.29
CA ASP A 54 14.20 1.75 10.39
C ASP A 54 13.47 0.99 9.30
N ASP A 55 13.60 -0.33 9.24
CA ASP A 55 12.89 -1.14 8.24
C ASP A 55 11.59 -1.74 8.75
N LEU A 56 11.21 -1.41 9.98
CA LEU A 56 9.93 -1.86 10.53
C LEU A 56 8.86 -0.86 10.16
N LEU A 57 7.77 -1.35 9.59
CA LEU A 57 6.65 -0.53 9.18
C LEU A 57 5.36 -1.26 9.54
N GLN A 58 4.52 -0.60 10.30
CA GLN A 58 3.25 -1.18 10.71
C GLN A 58 2.15 -0.15 10.55
N PHE A 59 1.00 -0.62 10.11
CA PHE A 59 -0.18 0.23 9.96
C PHE A 59 -1.13 -0.02 11.11
N GLY A 60 -1.71 1.06 11.62
CA GLY A 60 -2.74 0.97 12.65
C GLY A 60 -4.09 0.63 12.03
N ALA A 61 -5.16 0.96 12.73
CA ALA A 61 -6.50 0.69 12.23
C ALA A 61 -6.72 1.40 10.90
N ILE A 62 -7.19 0.67 9.91
CA ILE A 62 -7.42 1.20 8.58
C ILE A 62 -8.89 1.55 8.43
N GLY A 63 -9.16 2.78 8.00
CA GLY A 63 -10.51 3.22 7.67
C GLY A 63 -10.65 3.41 6.17
N SER A 64 -11.87 3.38 5.71
CA SER A 64 -12.14 3.61 4.29
C SER A 64 -13.56 4.15 4.12
N THR A 65 -13.78 4.81 2.97
CA THR A 65 -15.14 5.16 2.59
C THR A 65 -15.88 3.88 2.18
N ARG A 66 -17.18 3.98 2.02
CA ARG A 66 -17.99 2.78 1.74
C ARG A 66 -18.84 3.00 0.51
N ARG A 67 -18.24 2.76 -0.64
CA ARG A 67 -18.93 2.76 -1.92
C ARG A 67 -19.09 1.34 -2.40
N LEU A 68 -20.07 1.13 -3.25
CA LEU A 68 -20.28 -0.14 -3.91
C LEU A 68 -19.72 -0.08 -5.32
N CYS A 69 -18.89 -1.04 -5.66
CA CYS A 69 -18.28 -1.14 -6.98
C CYS A 69 -18.50 -2.56 -7.50
N ALA A 70 -17.93 -2.86 -8.66
CA ALA A 70 -17.99 -4.21 -9.18
C ALA A 70 -17.37 -5.19 -8.19
N ALA A 71 -17.90 -6.41 -8.13
CA ALA A 71 -17.49 -7.39 -7.13
C ALA A 71 -15.99 -7.68 -7.16
N GLU A 72 -15.40 -7.77 -8.35
CA GLU A 72 -13.97 -8.05 -8.48
C GLU A 72 -13.11 -6.90 -7.97
N ILE A 73 -13.57 -5.66 -8.12
CA ILE A 73 -12.85 -4.50 -7.60
C ILE A 73 -12.92 -4.48 -6.07
N MET A 74 -14.08 -4.76 -5.52
CA MET A 74 -14.26 -4.79 -4.08
C MET A 74 -13.44 -5.92 -3.45
N GLU A 75 -13.35 -7.05 -4.12
CA GLU A 75 -12.54 -8.16 -3.65
C GLU A 75 -11.05 -7.81 -3.64
N GLN A 76 -10.58 -7.15 -4.69
CA GLN A 76 -9.20 -6.69 -4.74
C GLN A 76 -8.90 -5.69 -3.64
N GLU A 77 -9.80 -4.75 -3.41
CA GLU A 77 -9.63 -3.76 -2.36
C GLU A 77 -9.55 -4.42 -0.99
N ARG A 78 -10.43 -5.39 -0.74
CA ARG A 78 -10.42 -6.10 0.52
C ARG A 78 -9.09 -6.82 0.74
N ARG A 79 -8.55 -7.47 -0.29
CA ARG A 79 -7.26 -8.14 -0.20
C ARG A 79 -6.13 -7.16 0.06
N PHE A 80 -6.18 -6.02 -0.62
CA PHE A 80 -5.18 -4.98 -0.42
C PHE A 80 -5.18 -4.47 1.02
N LEU A 81 -6.34 -4.13 1.54
CA LEU A 81 -6.45 -3.60 2.90
C LEU A 81 -6.07 -4.65 3.95
N ALA A 82 -6.45 -5.91 3.73
CA ALA A 82 -6.08 -6.99 4.63
C ALA A 82 -4.56 -7.19 4.66
N LEU A 83 -3.93 -7.16 3.48
CA LEU A 83 -2.49 -7.31 3.41
C LEU A 83 -1.78 -6.12 4.05
N LEU A 84 -2.29 -4.92 3.80
CA LEU A 84 -1.73 -3.71 4.38
C LEU A 84 -1.77 -3.76 5.92
N GLN A 85 -2.85 -4.30 6.48
CA GLN A 85 -2.99 -4.43 7.92
C GLN A 85 -1.94 -5.38 8.51
N SER A 86 -1.42 -6.30 7.73
CA SER A 86 -0.46 -7.29 8.19
C SER A 86 0.99 -6.94 7.88
N VAL A 87 1.24 -5.77 7.28
CA VAL A 87 2.60 -5.34 6.94
C VAL A 87 3.42 -5.17 8.20
N GLN A 88 4.67 -5.67 8.18
CA GLN A 88 5.59 -5.57 9.31
C GLN A 88 6.90 -4.88 8.96
N HIS A 89 7.32 -4.93 7.69
CA HIS A 89 8.56 -4.25 7.31
C HIS A 89 8.52 -3.91 5.82
N TRP A 90 9.49 -3.13 5.41
CA TRP A 90 9.58 -2.66 4.02
C TRP A 90 11.01 -2.77 3.53
N ASP A 91 11.16 -2.85 2.21
CA ASP A 91 12.46 -2.73 1.57
C ASP A 91 12.26 -2.16 0.16
N ILE A 92 13.39 -1.93 -0.51
CA ILE A 92 13.39 -1.49 -1.90
C ILE A 92 14.04 -2.61 -2.70
N SER A 93 13.37 -3.03 -3.77
CA SER A 93 13.87 -4.09 -4.62
C SER A 93 15.03 -3.60 -5.48
N PRO A 94 15.81 -4.53 -6.09
CA PRO A 94 16.87 -4.13 -7.02
C PRO A 94 16.35 -3.31 -8.21
N SER A 95 15.07 -3.41 -8.55
CA SER A 95 14.47 -2.63 -9.63
C SER A 95 13.77 -1.36 -9.14
N ASP A 96 14.09 -0.93 -7.90
CA ASP A 96 13.57 0.31 -7.29
C ASP A 96 12.07 0.29 -7.01
N GLU A 97 11.50 -0.88 -6.82
CA GLU A 97 10.13 -1.01 -6.35
C GLU A 97 10.10 -1.00 -4.83
N LEU A 98 9.17 -0.28 -4.26
CA LEU A 98 8.93 -0.36 -2.83
C LEU A 98 8.16 -1.64 -2.53
N ARG A 99 8.64 -2.42 -1.56
CA ARG A 99 7.96 -3.65 -1.16
C ARG A 99 7.57 -3.55 0.29
N LEU A 100 6.29 -3.81 0.56
CA LEU A 100 5.76 -3.83 1.93
C LEU A 100 5.46 -5.28 2.27
N TRP A 101 6.19 -5.81 3.24
CA TRP A 101 6.16 -7.23 3.56
C TRP A 101 5.22 -7.53 4.71
N PRO A 102 4.25 -8.45 4.51
CA PRO A 102 3.42 -8.94 5.60
C PRO A 102 4.19 -9.94 6.46
N ALA A 103 3.55 -10.37 7.54
CA ALA A 103 4.15 -11.41 8.39
C ALA A 103 4.40 -12.69 7.61
N GLU A 104 3.48 -13.04 6.71
CA GLU A 104 3.61 -14.23 5.88
C GLU A 104 3.12 -13.90 4.48
N GLY A 105 3.75 -14.51 3.49
CA GLY A 105 3.31 -14.39 2.12
C GLY A 105 4.10 -13.35 1.33
N LYS A 106 3.59 -13.01 0.17
CA LYS A 106 4.27 -12.13 -0.76
C LYS A 106 3.96 -10.67 -0.45
N PRO A 107 4.88 -9.76 -0.81
CA PRO A 107 4.72 -8.36 -0.44
C PRO A 107 3.78 -7.62 -1.40
N LEU A 108 3.34 -6.43 -0.95
CA LEU A 108 2.81 -5.43 -1.85
C LEU A 108 3.98 -4.83 -2.62
N ARG A 109 3.82 -4.64 -3.92
CA ARG A 109 4.83 -4.01 -4.76
C ARG A 109 4.29 -2.68 -5.26
N LEU A 110 5.06 -1.64 -5.05
CA LEU A 110 4.64 -0.29 -5.36
C LEU A 110 5.73 0.41 -6.16
N VAL A 111 5.30 1.26 -7.09
CA VAL A 111 6.23 2.09 -7.85
C VAL A 111 5.82 3.55 -7.68
N PRO A 112 6.77 4.50 -7.73
CA PRO A 112 6.40 5.91 -7.65
C PRO A 112 5.49 6.28 -8.82
N GLU A 113 4.47 7.07 -8.54
CA GLU A 113 3.62 7.57 -9.61
C GLU A 113 4.31 8.74 -10.31
N HIS A 114 4.18 8.77 -11.62
CA HIS A 114 4.70 9.85 -12.43
C HIS A 114 3.55 10.56 -13.12
N ASP A 115 3.65 11.85 -13.19
CA ASP A 115 2.66 12.67 -13.92
C ASP A 115 2.93 12.70 -15.42
#